data_a8cd16091bbe109311f952c911f0dde4
#
_entry.id   a8cd16091bbe109311f952c911f0dde4
#
_cell.length_a   1.000
_cell.length_b   1.000
_cell.length_c   1.000
_cell.angle_alpha   90.00
_cell.angle_beta   90.00
_cell.angle_gamma   90.00
#
_symmetry.space_group_name_H-M   'P 1'
#
loop_
_entity.id
_entity.type
_entity.pdbx_description
1 polymer ?
#
loop_
_entity_poly.entity_id
_entity_poly.type
_entity_poly.pdbx_seq_one_letter_code
_entity_poly.pdbx_strand_id
1 'polypeptide(L)'
;MELLTGLISSLTRAYAGTWEGTSPGRPAGRTFTPAQQADREREVDLLMEKSLPRIDRFRGLEESERARYAGRAHTALGKLLMDGPDPRVDRFFDQCEATGKEFVRRAREFDPSLSGSDIHQALRNQWVFNSVEVFLGGSVSLRPGSLAYSLMYPYTDNWLDATGHTVGEREEFQESLRRCLEGESEPGDTGTFPRLVRMIEEEFPRAGHPAVYDALLAILRAQGRSLRLQEPLEAADERTLESFTIEKGGASVAVDGMLVRGRLTPAELNPIFGYGVVLQFIDDLQDMDEDAAAGHSTMFTRACAAGPVDENSVDGNRGTSLFDRE
;
A
#
# COMPACT_ATOMS: atom_id res chain seq x y z
N MET A 1 1.84 15.04 -18.34
CA MET A 1 1.55 15.52 -16.97
C MET A 1 0.08 15.81 -16.74
N GLU A 2 -0.57 16.70 -17.49
CA GLU A 2 -1.99 17.04 -17.26
C GLU A 2 -2.98 15.88 -17.40
N LEU A 3 -2.76 14.96 -18.33
CA LEU A 3 -3.69 13.87 -18.63
C LEU A 3 -3.80 12.84 -17.50
N LEU A 4 -2.67 12.35 -16.99
CA LEU A 4 -2.67 11.34 -15.92
C LEU A 4 -3.09 11.94 -14.58
N THR A 5 -2.62 13.14 -14.26
CA THR A 5 -3.05 13.87 -13.06
C THR A 5 -4.56 14.12 -13.08
N GLY A 6 -5.12 14.50 -14.23
CA GLY A 6 -6.56 14.67 -14.41
C GLY A 6 -7.32 13.35 -14.24
N LEU A 7 -6.77 12.24 -14.72
CA LEU A 7 -7.38 10.91 -14.58
C LEU A 7 -7.35 10.42 -13.14
N ILE A 8 -6.23 10.56 -12.42
CA ILE A 8 -6.12 10.25 -10.99
C ILE A 8 -7.13 11.07 -10.19
N SER A 9 -7.20 12.39 -10.41
CA SER A 9 -8.18 13.24 -9.74
C SER A 9 -9.64 12.85 -10.06
N SER A 10 -9.90 12.38 -11.27
CA SER A 10 -11.22 11.88 -11.66
C SER A 10 -11.57 10.57 -10.95
N LEU A 11 -10.62 9.64 -10.86
CA LEU A 11 -10.77 8.39 -10.14
C LEU A 11 -10.95 8.64 -8.64
N THR A 12 -10.16 9.52 -8.04
CA THR A 12 -10.31 9.90 -6.62
C THR A 12 -11.74 10.36 -6.33
N ARG A 13 -12.28 11.28 -7.15
CA ARG A 13 -13.67 11.73 -6.99
C ARG A 13 -14.70 10.63 -7.20
N ALA A 14 -14.47 9.73 -8.18
CA ALA A 14 -15.38 8.63 -8.45
C ALA A 14 -15.42 7.63 -7.29
N TYR A 15 -14.26 7.27 -6.72
CA TYR A 15 -14.18 6.37 -5.58
C TYR A 15 -14.70 7.02 -4.29
N ALA A 16 -14.44 8.30 -4.03
CA ALA A 16 -15.04 9.05 -2.91
C ALA A 16 -16.57 9.09 -3.03
N GLY A 17 -17.09 9.41 -4.21
CA GLY A 17 -18.54 9.37 -4.45
C GLY A 17 -19.16 7.97 -4.32
N THR A 18 -18.39 6.92 -4.65
CA THR A 18 -18.83 5.53 -4.41
C THR A 18 -18.87 5.24 -2.92
N TRP A 19 -17.85 5.62 -2.18
CA TRP A 19 -17.78 5.47 -0.72
C TRP A 19 -18.94 6.19 -0.02
N GLU A 20 -19.14 7.48 -0.30
CA GLU A 20 -20.24 8.27 0.25
C GLU A 20 -21.64 7.71 -0.10
N GLY A 21 -21.79 7.15 -1.31
CA GLY A 21 -23.05 6.58 -1.80
C GLY A 21 -23.30 5.14 -1.36
N THR A 22 -22.32 4.48 -0.72
CA THR A 22 -22.44 3.09 -0.29
C THR A 22 -23.23 3.03 1.02
N SER A 23 -24.41 2.42 1.00
CA SER A 23 -25.13 2.09 2.24
C SER A 23 -24.33 1.04 3.01
N PRO A 24 -24.31 1.08 4.36
CA PRO A 24 -23.78 0.01 5.18
C PRO A 24 -24.66 -1.23 5.00
N GLY A 25 -24.45 -1.92 3.90
CA GLY A 25 -25.11 -3.17 3.55
C GLY A 25 -24.11 -4.31 3.65
N ARG A 26 -24.59 -5.51 3.92
CA ARG A 26 -23.70 -6.69 3.82
C ARG A 26 -23.14 -6.76 2.40
N PRO A 27 -21.80 -6.89 2.25
CA PRO A 27 -21.21 -7.09 0.93
C PRO A 27 -21.93 -8.22 0.21
N ALA A 28 -22.18 -8.06 -1.09
CA ALA A 28 -22.67 -9.15 -1.93
C ALA A 28 -21.58 -10.24 -1.94
N GLY A 29 -21.73 -11.25 -1.11
CA GLY A 29 -20.76 -12.31 -0.91
C GLY A 29 -21.35 -13.48 -0.14
N ARG A 30 -20.54 -14.49 0.14
CA ARG A 30 -20.93 -15.60 0.98
C ARG A 30 -21.33 -15.12 2.36
N THR A 31 -22.55 -15.45 2.77
CA THR A 31 -22.98 -15.32 4.15
C THR A 31 -22.60 -16.60 4.90
N PHE A 32 -21.92 -16.45 6.02
CA PHE A 32 -21.60 -17.56 6.92
C PHE A 32 -22.61 -17.58 8.06
N THR A 33 -22.98 -18.76 8.49
CA THR A 33 -23.68 -18.91 9.77
C THR A 33 -22.71 -18.54 10.90
N PRO A 34 -23.20 -18.13 12.10
CA PRO A 34 -22.31 -17.83 13.24
C PRO A 34 -21.34 -18.96 13.56
N ALA A 35 -21.76 -20.22 13.42
CA ALA A 35 -20.87 -21.36 13.62
C ALA A 35 -19.75 -21.44 12.57
N GLN A 36 -20.08 -21.23 11.29
CA GLN A 36 -19.09 -21.22 10.21
C GLN A 36 -18.13 -20.05 10.35
N GLN A 37 -18.60 -18.89 10.79
CA GLN A 37 -17.74 -17.74 11.05
C GLN A 37 -16.77 -18.04 12.19
N ALA A 38 -17.27 -18.55 13.33
CA ALA A 38 -16.43 -18.93 14.46
C ALA A 38 -15.42 -20.05 14.12
N ASP A 39 -15.77 -20.97 13.21
CA ASP A 39 -14.83 -21.98 12.71
C ASP A 39 -13.72 -21.34 11.88
N ARG A 40 -14.04 -20.38 11.00
CA ARG A 40 -13.05 -19.66 10.19
C ARG A 40 -12.16 -18.76 11.03
N GLU A 41 -12.70 -18.06 12.01
CA GLU A 41 -11.93 -17.25 12.96
C GLU A 41 -10.93 -18.13 13.72
N ARG A 42 -11.35 -19.29 14.22
CA ARG A 42 -10.44 -20.26 14.84
C ARG A 42 -9.36 -20.76 13.88
N GLU A 43 -9.68 -20.97 12.60
CA GLU A 43 -8.68 -21.34 11.60
C GLU A 43 -7.65 -20.23 11.37
N VAL A 44 -8.07 -18.96 11.36
CA VAL A 44 -7.19 -17.79 11.28
C VAL A 44 -6.31 -17.71 12.53
N ASP A 45 -6.87 -17.82 13.72
CA ASP A 45 -6.12 -17.79 14.99
C ASP A 45 -5.08 -18.91 15.04
N LEU A 46 -5.46 -20.12 14.64
CA LEU A 46 -4.52 -21.25 14.54
C LEU A 46 -3.42 -21.01 13.50
N LEU A 47 -3.73 -20.34 12.40
CA LEU A 47 -2.75 -19.94 11.39
C LEU A 47 -1.75 -18.94 11.99
N MET A 48 -2.27 -17.90 12.65
CA MET A 48 -1.45 -16.86 13.29
C MET A 48 -0.57 -17.44 14.40
N GLU A 49 -1.13 -18.27 15.26
CA GLU A 49 -0.39 -18.85 16.40
C GLU A 49 0.61 -19.94 16.01
N LYS A 50 0.26 -20.81 15.05
CA LYS A 50 1.02 -22.02 14.75
C LYS A 50 1.80 -21.96 13.47
N SER A 51 1.36 -21.18 12.49
CA SER A 51 1.97 -21.13 11.16
C SER A 51 2.82 -19.87 10.95
N LEU A 52 2.61 -18.83 11.77
CA LEU A 52 3.40 -17.61 11.77
C LEU A 52 4.10 -17.49 13.13
N PRO A 53 5.22 -18.16 13.36
CA PRO A 53 5.99 -17.98 14.58
C PRO A 53 6.39 -16.50 14.68
N ARG A 54 6.43 -15.97 15.91
CA ARG A 54 6.93 -14.60 16.15
C ARG A 54 8.19 -14.36 15.34
N ILE A 55 8.28 -13.17 14.71
CA ILE A 55 9.39 -12.77 13.82
C ILE A 55 10.77 -13.13 14.39
N ASP A 56 10.95 -12.94 15.69
CA ASP A 56 12.20 -13.25 16.39
C ASP A 56 12.54 -14.75 16.35
N ARG A 57 11.50 -15.59 16.45
CA ARG A 57 11.64 -17.05 16.39
C ARG A 57 11.85 -17.53 14.96
N PHE A 58 11.19 -16.89 13.98
CA PHE A 58 11.33 -17.20 12.57
C PHE A 58 12.75 -16.93 12.05
N ARG A 59 13.42 -15.88 12.53
CA ARG A 59 14.80 -15.54 12.16
C ARG A 59 15.81 -16.60 12.62
N GLY A 60 15.55 -17.32 13.70
CA GLY A 60 16.40 -18.37 14.23
C GLY A 60 16.17 -19.76 13.63
N LEU A 61 15.20 -19.94 12.73
CA LEU A 61 14.88 -21.23 12.14
C LEU A 61 15.81 -21.55 10.96
N GLU A 62 16.11 -22.84 10.81
CA GLU A 62 16.75 -23.38 9.60
C GLU A 62 15.87 -23.17 8.36
N GLU A 63 16.49 -23.08 7.17
CA GLU A 63 15.78 -22.81 5.92
C GLU A 63 14.67 -23.82 5.62
N SER A 64 14.91 -25.10 5.91
CA SER A 64 13.93 -26.20 5.77
C SER A 64 12.70 -26.02 6.70
N GLU A 65 12.90 -25.48 7.89
CA GLU A 65 11.82 -25.21 8.83
C GLU A 65 11.02 -23.98 8.38
N ARG A 66 11.69 -22.93 7.90
CA ARG A 66 11.06 -21.74 7.32
C ARG A 66 10.19 -22.12 6.11
N ALA A 67 10.70 -22.93 5.20
CA ALA A 67 9.95 -23.43 4.04
C ALA A 67 8.70 -24.23 4.46
N ARG A 68 8.81 -25.05 5.52
CA ARG A 68 7.68 -25.82 6.05
C ARG A 68 6.60 -24.91 6.67
N TYR A 69 6.99 -23.83 7.35
CA TYR A 69 6.05 -22.84 7.88
C TYR A 69 5.36 -22.08 6.74
N ALA A 70 6.12 -21.63 5.74
CA ALA A 70 5.58 -20.96 4.56
C ALA A 70 4.54 -21.85 3.84
N GLY A 71 4.88 -23.13 3.59
CA GLY A 71 3.95 -24.08 2.95
C GLY A 71 2.65 -24.30 3.75
N ARG A 72 2.70 -24.29 5.08
CA ARG A 72 1.49 -24.36 5.92
C ARG A 72 0.65 -23.08 5.84
N ALA A 73 1.30 -21.92 5.85
CA ALA A 73 0.64 -20.64 5.71
C ALA A 73 -0.04 -20.53 4.34
N HIS A 74 0.64 -20.91 3.26
CA HIS A 74 0.07 -20.96 1.91
C HIS A 74 -1.16 -21.86 1.83
N THR A 75 -1.07 -23.09 2.37
CA THR A 75 -2.20 -24.03 2.38
C THR A 75 -3.39 -23.49 3.15
N ALA A 76 -3.15 -22.85 4.28
CA ALA A 76 -4.21 -22.28 5.11
C ALA A 76 -4.84 -21.04 4.47
N LEU A 77 -4.04 -20.12 3.91
CA LEU A 77 -4.52 -18.97 3.15
C LEU A 77 -5.33 -19.40 1.91
N GLY A 78 -4.86 -20.40 1.18
CA GLY A 78 -5.60 -20.96 0.05
C GLY A 78 -6.98 -21.50 0.45
N LYS A 79 -7.09 -22.15 1.62
CA LYS A 79 -8.40 -22.59 2.16
C LYS A 79 -9.29 -21.46 2.62
N LEU A 80 -8.70 -20.39 3.20
CA LEU A 80 -9.45 -19.25 3.72
C LEU A 80 -9.96 -18.33 2.61
N LEU A 81 -9.12 -18.05 1.60
CA LEU A 81 -9.40 -17.09 0.55
C LEU A 81 -10.10 -17.73 -0.66
N MET A 82 -9.79 -18.99 -0.94
CA MET A 82 -10.32 -19.75 -2.08
C MET A 82 -11.09 -20.95 -1.56
N ASP A 83 -12.05 -21.44 -2.30
CA ASP A 83 -12.87 -22.61 -1.90
C ASP A 83 -12.11 -23.95 -1.90
N GLY A 84 -10.79 -23.89 -1.79
CA GLY A 84 -9.89 -25.03 -1.77
C GLY A 84 -8.54 -24.71 -2.40
N PRO A 85 -7.67 -25.72 -2.53
CA PRO A 85 -6.36 -25.55 -3.15
C PRO A 85 -6.50 -25.12 -4.61
N ASP A 86 -5.84 -24.04 -5.00
CA ASP A 86 -5.75 -23.58 -6.39
C ASP A 86 -4.28 -23.55 -6.81
N PRO A 87 -3.84 -24.37 -7.78
CA PRO A 87 -2.46 -24.40 -8.23
C PRO A 87 -1.93 -23.07 -8.79
N ARG A 88 -2.83 -22.14 -9.16
CA ARG A 88 -2.44 -20.79 -9.60
C ARG A 88 -2.00 -19.96 -8.41
N VAL A 89 -2.70 -20.10 -7.28
CA VAL A 89 -2.38 -19.42 -6.02
C VAL A 89 -1.05 -19.96 -5.47
N ASP A 90 -0.88 -21.30 -5.43
CA ASP A 90 0.38 -21.92 -4.99
C ASP A 90 1.57 -21.41 -5.83
N ARG A 91 1.43 -21.41 -7.15
CA ARG A 91 2.45 -20.88 -8.06
C ARG A 91 2.74 -19.40 -7.82
N PHE A 92 1.72 -18.58 -7.57
CA PHE A 92 1.92 -17.17 -7.26
C PHE A 92 2.74 -16.99 -5.98
N PHE A 93 2.44 -17.72 -4.91
CA PHE A 93 3.19 -17.66 -3.67
C PHE A 93 4.64 -18.16 -3.83
N ASP A 94 4.86 -19.24 -4.57
CA ASP A 94 6.21 -19.73 -4.87
C ASP A 94 7.05 -18.67 -5.61
N GLN A 95 6.43 -17.98 -6.57
CA GLN A 95 7.07 -16.88 -7.30
C GLN A 95 7.35 -15.67 -6.40
N CYS A 96 6.41 -15.32 -5.54
CA CYS A 96 6.59 -14.23 -4.55
C CYS A 96 7.71 -14.56 -3.55
N GLU A 97 7.83 -15.81 -3.12
CA GLU A 97 8.93 -16.23 -2.25
C GLU A 97 10.29 -16.09 -2.98
N ALA A 98 10.37 -16.54 -4.21
CA ALA A 98 11.60 -16.44 -5.01
C ALA A 98 12.02 -14.98 -5.25
N THR A 99 11.06 -14.12 -5.67
CA THR A 99 11.32 -12.68 -5.86
C THR A 99 11.64 -11.99 -4.55
N GLY A 100 11.01 -12.38 -3.43
CA GLY A 100 11.30 -11.84 -2.11
C GLY A 100 12.73 -12.12 -1.64
N LYS A 101 13.24 -13.34 -1.84
CA LYS A 101 14.65 -13.69 -1.54
C LYS A 101 15.62 -12.84 -2.37
N GLU A 102 15.35 -12.71 -3.66
CA GLU A 102 16.16 -11.91 -4.57
C GLU A 102 16.08 -10.40 -4.21
N PHE A 103 14.89 -9.91 -3.84
CA PHE A 103 14.70 -8.53 -3.38
C PHE A 103 15.59 -8.23 -2.17
N VAL A 104 15.55 -9.07 -1.13
CA VAL A 104 16.36 -8.88 0.08
C VAL A 104 17.86 -8.84 -0.27
N ARG A 105 18.32 -9.72 -1.15
CA ARG A 105 19.71 -9.71 -1.62
C ARG A 105 20.06 -8.41 -2.31
N ARG A 106 19.27 -7.96 -3.27
CA ARG A 106 19.52 -6.73 -4.05
C ARG A 106 19.37 -5.46 -3.23
N ALA A 107 18.44 -5.43 -2.28
CA ALA A 107 18.30 -4.31 -1.35
C ALA A 107 19.58 -4.13 -0.51
N ARG A 108 20.16 -5.24 -0.01
CA ARG A 108 21.45 -5.23 0.71
C ARG A 108 22.63 -4.83 -0.17
N GLU A 109 22.62 -5.18 -1.45
CA GLU A 109 23.64 -4.75 -2.41
C GLU A 109 23.51 -3.26 -2.73
N PHE A 110 22.29 -2.75 -2.81
CA PHE A 110 22.03 -1.34 -3.03
C PHE A 110 22.48 -0.49 -1.83
N ASP A 111 22.09 -0.88 -0.63
CA ASP A 111 22.48 -0.23 0.62
C ASP A 111 22.60 -1.25 1.77
N PRO A 112 23.85 -1.61 2.15
CA PRO A 112 24.11 -2.53 3.27
C PRO A 112 23.60 -2.04 4.63
N SER A 113 23.33 -0.74 4.79
CA SER A 113 22.90 -0.12 6.04
C SER A 113 21.41 -0.29 6.32
N LEU A 114 20.59 -0.65 5.32
CA LEU A 114 19.16 -0.88 5.50
C LEU A 114 18.90 -1.88 6.63
N SER A 115 18.04 -1.52 7.56
CA SER A 115 17.59 -2.43 8.62
C SER A 115 16.72 -3.57 8.06
N GLY A 116 16.48 -4.60 8.85
CA GLY A 116 15.52 -5.65 8.48
C GLY A 116 14.09 -5.11 8.36
N SER A 117 13.74 -4.10 9.15
CA SER A 117 12.46 -3.41 9.10
C SER A 117 12.29 -2.64 7.78
N ASP A 118 13.31 -1.87 7.38
CA ASP A 118 13.29 -1.10 6.13
C ASP A 118 13.11 -2.02 4.91
N ILE A 119 13.86 -3.14 4.89
CA ILE A 119 13.72 -4.13 3.82
C ILE A 119 12.33 -4.77 3.82
N HIS A 120 11.76 -5.05 5.00
CA HIS A 120 10.42 -5.61 5.10
C HIS A 120 9.35 -4.62 4.61
N GLN A 121 9.47 -3.33 4.98
CA GLN A 121 8.58 -2.27 4.49
C GLN A 121 8.63 -2.18 2.97
N ALA A 122 9.81 -2.13 2.37
CA ALA A 122 9.99 -2.12 0.92
C ALA A 122 9.44 -3.40 0.25
N LEU A 123 9.65 -4.57 0.87
CA LEU A 123 9.16 -5.85 0.36
C LEU A 123 7.63 -5.94 0.33
N ARG A 124 6.92 -5.28 1.25
CA ARG A 124 5.44 -5.18 1.20
C ARG A 124 4.98 -4.57 -0.13
N ASN A 125 5.61 -3.49 -0.59
CA ASN A 125 5.29 -2.91 -1.89
C ASN A 125 5.64 -3.85 -3.06
N GLN A 126 6.76 -4.58 -2.99
CA GLN A 126 7.09 -5.57 -4.03
C GLN A 126 6.01 -6.66 -4.14
N TRP A 127 5.37 -7.07 -3.04
CA TRP A 127 4.25 -8.03 -3.10
C TRP A 127 3.01 -7.44 -3.78
N VAL A 128 2.75 -6.15 -3.57
CA VAL A 128 1.68 -5.43 -4.30
C VAL A 128 2.02 -5.39 -5.78
N PHE A 129 3.25 -5.03 -6.14
CA PHE A 129 3.74 -5.05 -7.52
C PHE A 129 3.56 -6.41 -8.19
N ASN A 130 3.96 -7.51 -7.51
CA ASN A 130 3.78 -8.87 -8.01
C ASN A 130 2.30 -9.20 -8.31
N SER A 131 1.38 -8.72 -7.46
CA SER A 131 -0.06 -8.89 -7.65
C SER A 131 -0.55 -8.13 -8.88
N VAL A 132 -0.05 -6.91 -9.09
CA VAL A 132 -0.36 -6.08 -10.27
C VAL A 132 0.19 -6.70 -11.56
N GLU A 133 1.41 -7.29 -11.53
CA GLU A 133 1.96 -8.02 -12.69
C GLU A 133 1.02 -9.15 -13.13
N VAL A 134 0.57 -9.98 -12.18
CA VAL A 134 -0.36 -11.09 -12.48
C VAL A 134 -1.72 -10.56 -12.94
N PHE A 135 -2.25 -9.52 -12.31
CA PHE A 135 -3.49 -8.88 -12.72
C PHE A 135 -3.43 -8.38 -14.16
N LEU A 136 -2.30 -7.82 -14.58
CA LEU A 136 -2.07 -7.37 -15.96
C LEU A 136 -1.70 -8.51 -16.92
N GLY A 137 -1.79 -9.77 -16.48
CA GLY A 137 -1.53 -10.96 -17.31
C GLY A 137 -0.04 -11.28 -17.52
N GLY A 138 0.84 -10.71 -16.69
CA GLY A 138 2.26 -11.00 -16.65
C GLY A 138 2.62 -12.17 -15.70
N SER A 139 3.89 -12.35 -15.49
CA SER A 139 4.46 -13.27 -14.51
C SER A 139 5.28 -12.49 -13.48
N VAL A 140 5.24 -12.96 -12.24
CA VAL A 140 5.98 -12.33 -11.13
C VAL A 140 7.48 -12.29 -11.43
N SER A 141 8.07 -11.10 -11.32
CA SER A 141 9.48 -10.86 -11.57
C SER A 141 10.01 -9.68 -10.74
N LEU A 142 11.29 -9.75 -10.36
CA LEU A 142 11.97 -8.61 -9.74
C LEU A 142 12.66 -7.78 -10.83
N ARG A 143 12.21 -6.55 -11.01
CA ARG A 143 12.70 -5.64 -12.04
C ARG A 143 13.43 -4.45 -11.39
N PRO A 144 14.35 -3.79 -12.10
CA PRO A 144 15.02 -2.60 -11.57
C PRO A 144 14.05 -1.52 -11.10
N GLY A 145 13.00 -1.24 -11.89
CA GLY A 145 11.99 -0.24 -11.58
C GLY A 145 11.17 -0.60 -10.33
N SER A 146 10.73 -1.87 -10.18
CA SER A 146 9.98 -2.30 -9.01
C SER A 146 10.83 -2.31 -7.73
N LEU A 147 12.09 -2.77 -7.82
CA LEU A 147 13.03 -2.69 -6.71
C LEU A 147 13.25 -1.23 -6.27
N ALA A 148 13.51 -0.35 -7.23
CA ALA A 148 13.76 1.06 -6.96
C ALA A 148 12.56 1.74 -6.31
N TYR A 149 11.36 1.56 -6.85
CA TYR A 149 10.15 2.15 -6.30
C TYR A 149 9.84 1.61 -4.90
N SER A 150 9.95 0.29 -4.71
CA SER A 150 9.77 -0.31 -3.39
C SER A 150 10.77 0.20 -2.35
N LEU A 151 12.04 0.41 -2.74
CA LEU A 151 13.04 0.99 -1.85
C LEU A 151 12.81 2.47 -1.56
N MET A 152 12.06 3.22 -2.39
CA MET A 152 11.74 4.61 -2.06
C MET A 152 10.95 4.72 -0.75
N TYR A 153 10.09 3.75 -0.41
CA TYR A 153 9.25 3.80 0.80
C TYR A 153 10.05 3.99 2.10
N PRO A 154 11.00 3.10 2.48
CA PRO A 154 11.73 3.29 3.73
C PRO A 154 12.54 4.59 3.78
N TYR A 155 13.01 5.08 2.64
CA TYR A 155 13.76 6.34 2.61
C TYR A 155 12.86 7.58 2.69
N THR A 156 11.64 7.52 2.16
CA THR A 156 10.69 8.64 2.23
C THR A 156 9.93 8.64 3.53
N ASP A 157 9.30 7.53 3.87
CA ASP A 157 8.41 7.46 5.03
C ASP A 157 9.21 7.62 6.33
N ASN A 158 10.33 6.89 6.50
CA ASN A 158 11.16 7.01 7.70
C ASN A 158 11.72 8.42 7.89
N TRP A 159 11.99 9.14 6.80
CA TRP A 159 12.46 10.52 6.91
C TRP A 159 11.31 11.48 7.21
N LEU A 160 10.16 11.32 6.58
CA LEU A 160 8.99 12.19 6.75
C LEU A 160 8.33 12.01 8.12
N ASP A 161 8.33 10.78 8.65
CA ASP A 161 7.74 10.44 9.95
C ASP A 161 8.70 10.68 11.13
N ALA A 162 10.00 10.90 10.84
CA ALA A 162 10.98 11.18 11.89
C ALA A 162 10.60 12.43 12.69
N THR A 163 10.50 12.27 14.01
CA THR A 163 10.25 13.38 14.94
C THR A 163 11.48 14.29 14.97
N GLY A 164 11.29 15.58 14.68
CA GLY A 164 12.37 16.58 14.76
C GLY A 164 12.61 17.35 13.48
N HIS A 165 12.04 16.95 12.33
CA HIS A 165 12.07 17.74 11.12
C HIS A 165 11.03 18.86 11.15
N THR A 166 11.49 20.07 10.82
CA THR A 166 10.61 21.23 10.67
C THR A 166 9.78 21.10 9.38
N VAL A 167 8.70 21.86 9.29
CA VAL A 167 7.88 21.95 8.07
C VAL A 167 8.74 22.33 6.87
N GLY A 168 9.63 23.32 7.02
CA GLY A 168 10.54 23.75 5.95
C GLY A 168 11.48 22.64 5.47
N GLU A 169 12.06 21.85 6.37
CA GLU A 169 12.93 20.72 6.00
C GLU A 169 12.13 19.62 5.25
N ARG A 170 10.89 19.36 5.64
CA ARG A 170 10.02 18.42 4.92
C ARG A 170 9.67 18.93 3.52
N GLU A 171 9.40 20.24 3.38
CA GLU A 171 9.13 20.85 2.08
C GLU A 171 10.37 20.82 1.17
N GLU A 172 11.57 21.14 1.70
CA GLU A 172 12.83 21.02 0.96
C GLU A 172 13.12 19.59 0.50
N PHE A 173 12.86 18.61 1.36
CA PHE A 173 13.02 17.22 1.01
C PHE A 173 12.07 16.80 -0.12
N GLN A 174 10.80 17.14 -0.03
CA GLN A 174 9.81 16.86 -1.09
C GLN A 174 10.16 17.55 -2.40
N GLU A 175 10.64 18.80 -2.34
CA GLU A 175 11.08 19.54 -3.51
C GLU A 175 12.31 18.91 -4.15
N SER A 176 13.25 18.41 -3.34
CA SER A 176 14.41 17.64 -3.80
C SER A 176 13.99 16.37 -4.56
N LEU A 177 13.01 15.61 -4.01
CA LEU A 177 12.44 14.43 -4.68
C LEU A 177 11.74 14.79 -5.99
N ARG A 178 10.94 15.86 -5.99
CA ARG A 178 10.25 16.35 -7.17
C ARG A 178 11.24 16.65 -8.29
N ARG A 179 12.28 17.43 -7.99
CA ARG A 179 13.33 17.77 -8.96
C ARG A 179 14.04 16.53 -9.51
N CYS A 180 14.34 15.58 -8.64
CA CYS A 180 14.94 14.30 -9.05
C CYS A 180 14.02 13.53 -10.01
N LEU A 181 12.72 13.44 -9.69
CA LEU A 181 11.72 12.80 -10.54
C LEU A 181 11.45 13.56 -11.85
N GLU A 182 11.67 14.85 -11.89
CA GLU A 182 11.59 15.67 -13.13
C GLU A 182 12.86 15.60 -13.99
N GLY A 183 13.92 14.95 -13.49
CA GLY A 183 15.16 14.77 -14.22
C GLY A 183 16.14 15.93 -14.05
N GLU A 184 15.98 16.73 -13.00
CA GLU A 184 16.82 17.87 -12.68
C GLU A 184 18.03 17.50 -11.79
N SER A 185 18.31 16.20 -11.61
CA SER A 185 19.50 15.75 -10.86
C SER A 185 20.78 16.04 -11.62
N GLU A 186 21.81 16.46 -10.89
CA GLU A 186 23.13 16.68 -11.49
C GLU A 186 23.71 15.36 -12.04
N PRO A 187 24.38 15.41 -13.21
CA PRO A 187 25.09 14.26 -13.74
C PRO A 187 26.15 13.77 -12.75
N GLY A 188 26.05 12.48 -12.36
CA GLY A 188 26.97 11.87 -11.40
C GLY A 188 26.56 12.01 -9.93
N ASP A 189 25.39 12.56 -9.63
CA ASP A 189 24.86 12.54 -8.27
C ASP A 189 24.74 11.11 -7.76
N THR A 190 25.41 10.83 -6.63
CA THR A 190 25.46 9.49 -5.99
C THR A 190 24.48 9.35 -4.83
N GLY A 191 23.62 10.34 -4.62
CA GLY A 191 22.57 10.31 -3.61
C GLY A 191 21.63 9.12 -3.80
N THR A 192 20.98 8.70 -2.72
CA THR A 192 20.07 7.54 -2.72
C THR A 192 18.96 7.69 -3.75
N PHE A 193 18.23 8.80 -3.74
CA PHE A 193 17.12 9.03 -4.68
C PHE A 193 17.56 9.13 -6.14
N PRO A 194 18.60 9.90 -6.50
CA PRO A 194 19.12 9.89 -7.87
C PRO A 194 19.52 8.49 -8.37
N ARG A 195 20.03 7.62 -7.49
CA ARG A 195 20.34 6.23 -7.85
C ARG A 195 19.08 5.41 -8.11
N LEU A 196 18.06 5.54 -7.25
CA LEU A 196 16.76 4.84 -7.43
C LEU A 196 16.06 5.31 -8.70
N VAL A 197 16.04 6.63 -8.95
CA VAL A 197 15.43 7.17 -10.16
C VAL A 197 16.16 6.69 -11.42
N ARG A 198 17.49 6.62 -11.41
CA ARG A 198 18.25 6.05 -12.55
C ARG A 198 17.90 4.58 -12.83
N MET A 199 17.67 3.77 -11.80
CA MET A 199 17.22 2.37 -11.99
C MET A 199 15.85 2.31 -12.70
N ILE A 200 14.98 3.27 -12.44
CA ILE A 200 13.69 3.38 -13.16
C ILE A 200 13.95 3.86 -14.59
N GLU A 201 14.85 4.84 -14.81
CA GLU A 201 15.18 5.38 -16.12
C GLU A 201 15.84 4.35 -17.05
N GLU A 202 16.67 3.46 -16.52
CA GLU A 202 17.26 2.36 -17.28
C GLU A 202 16.20 1.43 -17.88
N GLU A 203 15.10 1.22 -17.18
CA GLU A 203 14.00 0.39 -17.65
C GLU A 203 12.96 1.18 -18.45
N PHE A 204 12.67 2.40 -18.02
CA PHE A 204 11.68 3.30 -18.59
C PHE A 204 12.29 4.66 -18.93
N PRO A 205 13.03 4.77 -20.07
CA PRO A 205 13.57 6.06 -20.48
C PRO A 205 12.49 7.14 -20.59
N ARG A 206 12.71 8.32 -20.02
CA ARG A 206 11.72 9.41 -19.87
C ARG A 206 11.04 9.79 -21.18
N ALA A 207 11.79 9.89 -22.26
CA ALA A 207 11.26 10.29 -23.56
C ALA A 207 10.20 9.33 -24.10
N GLY A 208 10.30 8.03 -23.78
CA GLY A 208 9.36 7.00 -24.22
C GLY A 208 8.24 6.70 -23.20
N HIS A 209 8.44 7.05 -21.93
CA HIS A 209 7.57 6.64 -20.83
C HIS A 209 7.22 7.79 -19.87
N PRO A 210 6.72 8.93 -20.36
CA PRO A 210 6.40 10.07 -19.50
C PRO A 210 5.36 9.74 -18.43
N ALA A 211 4.43 8.80 -18.73
CA ALA A 211 3.38 8.40 -17.79
C ALA A 211 3.91 7.74 -16.50
N VAL A 212 5.07 7.08 -16.55
CA VAL A 212 5.73 6.52 -15.35
C VAL A 212 6.12 7.64 -14.39
N TYR A 213 6.74 8.69 -14.89
CA TYR A 213 7.18 9.84 -14.07
C TYR A 213 6.01 10.70 -13.61
N ASP A 214 4.97 10.83 -14.44
CA ASP A 214 3.73 11.49 -14.05
C ASP A 214 3.05 10.77 -12.87
N ALA A 215 3.10 9.42 -12.84
CA ALA A 215 2.56 8.63 -11.73
C ALA A 215 3.41 8.78 -10.46
N LEU A 216 4.74 8.73 -10.57
CA LEU A 216 5.67 8.98 -9.45
C LEU A 216 5.50 10.38 -8.85
N LEU A 217 5.31 11.38 -9.69
CA LEU A 217 5.00 12.75 -9.24
C LEU A 217 3.60 12.86 -8.62
N ALA A 218 2.64 12.05 -9.06
CA ALA A 218 1.30 12.05 -8.50
C ALA A 218 1.29 11.49 -7.07
N ILE A 219 1.97 10.36 -6.82
CA ILE A 219 2.07 9.80 -5.46
C ILE A 219 2.88 10.73 -4.54
N LEU A 220 3.96 11.34 -5.01
CA LEU A 220 4.71 12.32 -4.23
C LEU A 220 3.82 13.49 -3.78
N ARG A 221 2.98 14.01 -4.68
CA ARG A 221 2.00 15.06 -4.33
C ARG A 221 0.94 14.58 -3.35
N ALA A 222 0.44 13.35 -3.50
CA ALA A 222 -0.54 12.77 -2.60
C ALA A 222 0.03 12.59 -1.18
N GLN A 223 1.27 12.09 -1.05
CA GLN A 223 1.99 12.01 0.22
C GLN A 223 2.18 13.39 0.85
N GLY A 224 2.61 14.39 0.09
CA GLY A 224 2.78 15.76 0.59
C GLY A 224 1.49 16.39 1.10
N ARG A 225 0.33 16.05 0.53
CA ARG A 225 -0.97 16.47 1.04
C ARG A 225 -1.33 15.76 2.34
N SER A 226 -1.10 14.46 2.42
CA SER A 226 -1.36 13.66 3.62
C SER A 226 -0.55 14.15 4.83
N LEU A 227 0.71 14.56 4.63
CA LEU A 227 1.55 15.10 5.70
C LEU A 227 1.03 16.42 6.28
N ARG A 228 0.37 17.26 5.48
CA ARG A 228 -0.26 18.50 5.97
C ARG A 228 -1.43 18.24 6.90
N LEU A 229 -2.00 17.03 6.90
CA LEU A 229 -3.07 16.61 7.81
C LEU A 229 -2.56 16.10 9.16
N GLN A 230 -1.26 15.84 9.30
CA GLN A 230 -0.63 15.48 10.57
C GLN A 230 -0.42 16.70 11.49
N GLU A 231 -0.54 17.92 10.96
CA GLU A 231 -0.66 19.12 11.80
C GLU A 231 -2.05 19.13 12.45
N PRO A 232 -2.21 19.71 13.68
CA PRO A 232 -3.49 19.73 14.38
C PRO A 232 -4.49 20.56 13.56
N LEU A 233 -5.06 19.96 12.55
CA LEU A 233 -6.10 20.51 11.72
C LEU A 233 -7.45 20.30 12.44
N GLU A 234 -7.82 21.23 13.28
CA GLU A 234 -9.20 21.35 13.80
C GLU A 234 -10.26 21.49 12.68
N ALA A 235 -9.85 21.53 11.40
CA ALA A 235 -10.68 21.99 10.29
C ALA A 235 -10.68 21.14 9.02
N ALA A 236 -9.93 20.03 8.87
CA ALA A 236 -10.13 19.20 7.69
C ALA A 236 -11.48 18.50 7.81
N ASP A 237 -12.41 18.73 6.87
CA ASP A 237 -13.66 18.00 6.83
C ASP A 237 -13.41 16.52 6.47
N GLU A 238 -14.36 15.67 6.82
CA GLU A 238 -14.29 14.22 6.60
C GLU A 238 -14.04 13.89 5.12
N ARG A 239 -14.67 14.60 4.19
CA ARG A 239 -14.50 14.43 2.74
C ARG A 239 -13.08 14.71 2.25
N THR A 240 -12.42 15.66 2.88
CA THR A 240 -11.02 15.97 2.57
C THR A 240 -10.11 14.82 2.97
N LEU A 241 -10.32 14.23 4.16
CA LEU A 241 -9.58 13.05 4.62
C LEU A 241 -9.79 11.84 3.72
N GLU A 242 -11.06 11.53 3.40
CA GLU A 242 -11.42 10.45 2.49
C GLU A 242 -10.73 10.62 1.13
N SER A 243 -10.79 11.81 0.55
CA SER A 243 -10.18 12.11 -0.73
C SER A 243 -8.66 11.90 -0.71
N PHE A 244 -7.99 12.25 0.38
CA PHE A 244 -6.54 12.09 0.51
C PHE A 244 -6.15 10.63 0.71
N THR A 245 -6.85 9.87 1.54
CA THR A 245 -6.66 8.43 1.71
C THR A 245 -6.84 7.70 0.39
N ILE A 246 -7.93 7.99 -0.33
CA ILE A 246 -8.23 7.39 -1.64
C ILE A 246 -7.16 7.74 -2.67
N GLU A 247 -6.74 9.01 -2.74
CA GLU A 247 -5.72 9.44 -3.69
C GLU A 247 -4.36 8.82 -3.39
N LYS A 248 -3.93 8.81 -2.12
CA LYS A 248 -2.65 8.22 -1.69
C LYS A 248 -2.59 6.74 -2.06
N GLY A 249 -3.59 5.96 -1.64
CA GLY A 249 -3.63 4.53 -1.93
C GLY A 249 -3.72 4.23 -3.42
N GLY A 250 -4.65 4.89 -4.11
CA GLY A 250 -4.85 4.67 -5.55
C GLY A 250 -3.64 5.08 -6.39
N ALA A 251 -3.01 6.24 -6.11
CA ALA A 251 -1.82 6.69 -6.82
C ALA A 251 -0.61 5.79 -6.57
N SER A 252 -0.46 5.27 -5.34
CA SER A 252 0.61 4.36 -4.97
C SER A 252 0.63 3.13 -5.89
N VAL A 253 -0.48 2.41 -6.00
CA VAL A 253 -0.56 1.20 -6.82
C VAL A 253 -0.66 1.50 -8.32
N ALA A 254 -1.12 2.71 -8.70
CA ALA A 254 -1.03 3.16 -10.09
C ALA A 254 0.43 3.24 -10.58
N VAL A 255 1.39 3.63 -9.73
CA VAL A 255 2.82 3.58 -10.05
C VAL A 255 3.27 2.15 -10.34
N ASP A 256 2.87 1.18 -9.51
CA ASP A 256 3.20 -0.24 -9.77
C ASP A 256 2.72 -0.67 -11.16
N GLY A 257 1.47 -0.34 -11.50
CA GLY A 257 0.94 -0.65 -12.83
C GLY A 257 1.71 0.04 -13.97
N MET A 258 2.12 1.29 -13.80
CA MET A 258 2.94 2.00 -14.78
C MET A 258 4.33 1.36 -14.90
N LEU A 259 4.93 0.91 -13.80
CA LEU A 259 6.22 0.20 -13.81
C LEU A 259 6.13 -1.22 -14.37
N VAL A 260 4.94 -1.83 -14.44
CA VAL A 260 4.74 -3.11 -15.13
C VAL A 260 4.74 -2.92 -16.65
N ARG A 261 4.07 -1.88 -17.19
CA ARG A 261 3.81 -1.74 -18.62
C ARG A 261 4.34 -0.48 -19.28
N GLY A 262 4.88 0.48 -18.52
CA GLY A 262 5.28 1.81 -19.01
C GLY A 262 4.10 2.75 -19.28
N ARG A 263 2.89 2.20 -19.39
CA ARG A 263 1.62 2.93 -19.58
C ARG A 263 0.43 2.03 -19.25
N LEU A 264 -0.68 2.63 -18.83
CA LEU A 264 -1.96 1.93 -18.62
C LEU A 264 -3.07 2.60 -19.43
N THR A 265 -3.99 1.81 -19.91
CA THR A 265 -5.28 2.32 -20.41
C THR A 265 -6.17 2.72 -19.21
N PRO A 266 -7.18 3.59 -19.40
CA PRO A 266 -8.14 3.89 -18.33
C PRO A 266 -8.85 2.65 -17.77
N ALA A 267 -9.10 1.64 -18.61
CA ALA A 267 -9.73 0.38 -18.21
C ALA A 267 -8.82 -0.49 -17.30
N GLU A 268 -7.50 -0.44 -17.51
CA GLU A 268 -6.51 -1.10 -16.65
C GLU A 268 -6.25 -0.29 -15.37
N LEU A 269 -6.15 1.03 -15.50
CA LEU A 269 -5.84 1.90 -14.36
C LEU A 269 -6.96 1.89 -13.30
N ASN A 270 -8.22 1.89 -13.70
CA ASN A 270 -9.34 1.97 -12.76
C ASN A 270 -9.33 0.85 -11.70
N PRO A 271 -9.29 -0.45 -12.03
CA PRO A 271 -9.23 -1.50 -11.01
C PRO A 271 -7.91 -1.52 -10.23
N ILE A 272 -6.78 -1.14 -10.84
CA ILE A 272 -5.48 -1.01 -10.16
C ILE A 272 -5.54 0.10 -9.11
N PHE A 273 -6.11 1.24 -9.46
CA PHE A 273 -6.34 2.35 -8.54
C PHE A 273 -7.25 1.92 -7.38
N GLY A 274 -8.37 1.25 -7.69
CA GLY A 274 -9.28 0.73 -6.67
C GLY A 274 -8.63 -0.29 -5.73
N TYR A 275 -7.73 -1.13 -6.24
CA TYR A 275 -6.95 -2.05 -5.41
C TYR A 275 -6.07 -1.27 -4.41
N GLY A 276 -5.42 -0.20 -4.85
CA GLY A 276 -4.64 0.67 -3.97
C GLY A 276 -5.50 1.36 -2.89
N VAL A 277 -6.71 1.80 -3.24
CA VAL A 277 -7.66 2.35 -2.27
C VAL A 277 -8.00 1.34 -1.17
N VAL A 278 -8.32 0.10 -1.56
CA VAL A 278 -8.62 -0.97 -0.59
C VAL A 278 -7.43 -1.27 0.31
N LEU A 279 -6.21 -1.34 -0.24
CA LEU A 279 -5.00 -1.57 0.54
C LEU A 279 -4.77 -0.43 1.56
N GLN A 280 -4.97 0.83 1.16
CA GLN A 280 -4.82 1.96 2.08
C GLN A 280 -5.86 1.93 3.20
N PHE A 281 -7.11 1.56 2.89
CA PHE A 281 -8.13 1.41 3.92
C PHE A 281 -7.79 0.31 4.93
N ILE A 282 -7.24 -0.80 4.47
CA ILE A 282 -6.79 -1.89 5.35
C ILE A 282 -5.62 -1.41 6.23
N ASP A 283 -4.67 -0.68 5.66
CA ASP A 283 -3.52 -0.12 6.37
C ASP A 283 -3.97 0.85 7.46
N ASP A 284 -4.77 1.88 7.12
CA ASP A 284 -5.33 2.85 8.06
C ASP A 284 -6.18 2.19 9.17
N LEU A 285 -6.86 1.07 8.86
CA LEU A 285 -7.64 0.32 9.83
C LEU A 285 -6.75 -0.51 10.78
N GLN A 286 -5.67 -1.09 10.26
CA GLN A 286 -4.71 -1.86 11.07
C GLN A 286 -3.93 -0.97 12.02
N ASP A 287 -3.57 0.23 11.58
CA ASP A 287 -2.74 1.17 12.32
C ASP A 287 -3.58 2.15 13.18
N MET A 288 -4.89 1.96 13.25
CA MET A 288 -5.84 2.87 13.90
C MET A 288 -5.48 3.24 15.34
N ASP A 289 -5.05 2.26 16.16
CA ASP A 289 -4.67 2.49 17.56
C ASP A 289 -3.34 3.26 17.66
N GLU A 290 -2.38 2.96 16.78
CA GLU A 290 -1.09 3.64 16.71
C GLU A 290 -1.26 5.07 16.21
N ASP A 291 -2.06 5.28 15.17
CA ASP A 291 -2.40 6.59 14.62
C ASP A 291 -3.12 7.47 15.65
N ALA A 292 -4.10 6.90 16.37
CA ALA A 292 -4.79 7.63 17.43
C ALA A 292 -3.82 8.04 18.56
N ALA A 293 -2.91 7.17 18.97
CA ALA A 293 -1.90 7.47 19.98
C ALA A 293 -0.88 8.53 19.51
N ALA A 294 -0.56 8.56 18.20
CA ALA A 294 0.31 9.56 17.59
C ALA A 294 -0.41 10.88 17.28
N GLY A 295 -1.74 10.94 17.42
CA GLY A 295 -2.55 12.11 17.09
C GLY A 295 -2.77 12.30 15.58
N HIS A 296 -2.55 11.25 14.80
CA HIS A 296 -2.80 11.26 13.36
C HIS A 296 -4.30 11.16 13.06
N SER A 297 -4.80 12.05 12.21
CA SER A 297 -6.19 12.03 11.77
C SER A 297 -6.34 11.22 10.50
N THR A 298 -6.88 10.01 10.62
CA THR A 298 -7.39 9.20 9.50
C THR A 298 -8.93 9.18 9.54
N MET A 299 -9.56 8.70 8.49
CA MET A 299 -11.02 8.53 8.49
C MET A 299 -11.48 7.57 9.60
N PHE A 300 -10.68 6.56 9.95
CA PHE A 300 -11.02 5.58 11.00
C PHE A 300 -10.78 6.12 12.41
N THR A 301 -9.67 6.82 12.67
CA THR A 301 -9.42 7.42 13.99
C THR A 301 -10.47 8.47 14.34
N ARG A 302 -10.97 9.23 13.35
CA ARG A 302 -12.06 10.18 13.56
C ARG A 302 -13.40 9.51 13.82
N ALA A 303 -13.73 8.45 13.08
CA ALA A 303 -14.95 7.68 13.31
C ALA A 303 -15.00 7.12 14.74
N CYS A 304 -13.87 6.59 15.24
CA CYS A 304 -13.76 6.11 16.62
C CYS A 304 -13.87 7.23 17.66
N ALA A 305 -13.26 8.40 17.41
CA ALA A 305 -13.33 9.55 18.32
C ALA A 305 -14.76 10.15 18.42
N ALA A 306 -15.56 10.03 17.36
CA ALA A 306 -16.95 10.48 17.35
C ALA A 306 -17.87 9.61 18.22
N GLY A 307 -17.41 8.44 18.66
CA GLY A 307 -18.20 7.49 19.45
C GLY A 307 -19.30 6.80 18.62
N PRO A 308 -20.02 5.84 19.22
CA PRO A 308 -21.12 5.17 18.55
C PRO A 308 -22.20 6.21 18.17
N VAL A 309 -22.60 6.17 16.91
CA VAL A 309 -23.70 7.03 16.42
C VAL A 309 -24.98 6.58 17.14
N ASP A 310 -25.59 7.49 17.89
CA ASP A 310 -26.86 7.24 18.56
C ASP A 310 -27.93 6.91 17.48
N GLU A 311 -28.40 5.68 17.44
CA GLU A 311 -29.37 5.20 16.44
C GLU A 311 -30.67 6.05 16.42
N ASN A 312 -30.93 6.84 17.47
CA ASN A 312 -32.09 7.70 17.56
C ASN A 312 -31.87 9.09 16.94
N SER A 313 -30.67 9.42 16.47
CA SER A 313 -30.36 10.72 15.86
C SER A 313 -30.39 10.69 14.32
N VAL A 314 -30.76 9.57 13.71
CA VAL A 314 -30.73 9.40 12.26
C VAL A 314 -32.00 9.91 11.63
N ASP A 315 -32.06 11.19 11.38
CA ASP A 315 -32.78 11.68 10.21
C ASP A 315 -31.97 11.28 8.97
N GLY A 316 -32.35 10.16 8.43
CA GLY A 316 -32.32 9.71 7.04
C GLY A 316 -31.05 9.76 6.19
N ASN A 317 -29.82 10.06 6.64
CA ASN A 317 -28.71 10.17 5.69
C ASN A 317 -27.27 10.06 6.24
N ARG A 318 -27.00 9.27 7.30
CA ARG A 318 -25.63 8.96 7.72
C ARG A 318 -25.48 7.49 8.06
N GLY A 319 -24.47 6.86 7.47
CA GLY A 319 -24.17 5.44 7.65
C GLY A 319 -23.82 5.07 9.09
N THR A 320 -24.31 3.93 9.52
CA THR A 320 -24.06 3.33 10.83
C THR A 320 -22.64 2.83 10.96
N SER A 321 -22.04 3.03 12.15
CA SER A 321 -20.72 2.56 12.54
C SER A 321 -20.50 1.06 12.24
N LEU A 322 -19.32 0.71 11.72
CA LEU A 322 -18.87 -0.66 11.46
C LEU A 322 -18.62 -1.47 12.74
N PHE A 323 -18.71 -0.85 13.93
CA PHE A 323 -18.21 -1.40 15.20
C PHE A 323 -19.26 -1.74 16.25
N ASP A 324 -20.56 -1.62 15.97
CA ASP A 324 -21.59 -2.09 16.89
C ASP A 324 -21.74 -3.62 16.80
N ARG A 325 -20.90 -4.34 17.53
CA ARG A 325 -21.16 -5.74 17.92
C ARG A 325 -20.59 -6.01 19.31
N GLU A 326 -21.53 -6.23 20.24
CA GLU A 326 -21.31 -7.10 21.38
C GLU A 326 -21.05 -8.55 20.94
#